data_61a8ed0af3a72a986e0ae1c17bc7dbf5
#
_entry.id   61a8ed0af3a72a986e0ae1c17bc7dbf5
#
_cell.length_a   1.000
_cell.length_b   1.000
_cell.length_c   1.000
_cell.angle_alpha   90.00
_cell.angle_beta   90.00
_cell.angle_gamma   90.00
#
_symmetry.space_group_name_H-M   'P 1'
#
loop_
_entity.id
_entity.type
_entity.pdbx_description
1 polymer ?
#
loop_
_entity_poly.entity_id
_entity_poly.type
_entity_poly.pdbx_seq_one_letter_code
_entity_poly.pdbx_strand_id
1 'polypeptide(L)'
;MSRKIDIIVANPAGNTTIFVLTPVPVEEYGEITESLLKIDFGKDFGVRFTCPDSESVMGEQVGFILPESEGELPGINMSGLEFCGNASRAFAYYQAACLGKGTPLEGGVETLSIRTSGCSHPLTARIDAKANFAEIQMPLPVNITKFSGEELGLAHENPNLIDCFLIDMDGISHLILDNITASLEKFAKLRKHVYEKCGSLDAFGVMFIDRESDFLTPVVYVRDVNTTYFEGSCASGTAAAAFVRGMEKYDGEYSFTFRQPAGTLYTTIKKESGQIAEISLSGLLELSDVISIEL
;
A
#
# COMPACT_ATOMS: atom_id res chain seq x y z
N MET A 1 -0.81 -25.39 23.32
CA MET A 1 0.59 -25.11 23.75
C MET A 1 0.87 -23.68 23.32
N SER A 2 1.36 -22.81 24.21
CA SER A 2 1.76 -21.48 23.81
C SER A 2 2.90 -21.58 22.78
N ARG A 3 2.83 -20.79 21.72
CA ARG A 3 3.85 -20.73 20.66
C ARG A 3 4.54 -19.38 20.75
N LYS A 4 5.86 -19.40 20.84
CA LYS A 4 6.66 -18.20 20.76
C LYS A 4 6.88 -17.83 19.29
N ILE A 5 6.55 -16.59 18.92
CA ILE A 5 6.84 -16.00 17.61
C ILE A 5 7.62 -14.71 17.76
N ASP A 6 8.53 -14.47 16.85
CA ASP A 6 9.27 -13.22 16.74
C ASP A 6 8.65 -12.37 15.63
N ILE A 7 8.49 -11.09 15.92
CA ILE A 7 7.88 -10.12 15.00
C ILE A 7 8.68 -8.82 14.95
N ILE A 8 8.42 -8.03 13.92
CA ILE A 8 8.77 -6.60 13.82
C ILE A 8 7.52 -5.82 13.45
N VAL A 9 7.34 -4.65 14.04
CA VAL A 9 6.31 -3.70 13.64
C VAL A 9 6.93 -2.67 12.72
N ALA A 10 6.38 -2.53 11.52
CA ALA A 10 6.83 -1.57 10.52
C ALA A 10 5.78 -0.48 10.32
N ASN A 11 6.24 0.76 10.19
CA ASN A 11 5.40 1.92 9.87
C ASN A 11 5.81 2.52 8.52
N PRO A 12 5.24 2.04 7.41
CA PRO A 12 5.47 2.59 6.07
C PRO A 12 4.51 3.75 5.78
N ALA A 13 4.76 4.92 6.37
CA ALA A 13 3.91 6.11 6.21
C ALA A 13 2.47 5.90 6.72
N GLY A 14 2.33 5.27 7.91
CA GLY A 14 1.07 5.18 8.66
C GLY A 14 0.20 3.97 8.35
N ASN A 15 0.61 3.09 7.44
CA ASN A 15 -0.06 1.80 7.20
C ASN A 15 0.71 0.69 7.95
N THR A 16 0.54 0.63 9.27
CA THR A 16 1.34 -0.21 10.16
C THR A 16 1.20 -1.69 9.83
N THR A 17 2.32 -2.33 9.53
CA THR A 17 2.41 -3.74 9.18
C THR A 17 3.19 -4.52 10.24
N ILE A 18 2.67 -5.66 10.69
CA ILE A 18 3.39 -6.58 11.57
C ILE A 18 4.05 -7.64 10.70
N PHE A 19 5.38 -7.76 10.76
CA PHE A 19 6.11 -8.83 10.09
C PHE A 19 6.35 -9.99 11.06
N VAL A 20 5.81 -11.16 10.72
CA VAL A 20 6.10 -12.41 11.43
C VAL A 20 7.39 -13.00 10.86
N LEU A 21 8.43 -13.06 11.71
CA LEU A 21 9.77 -13.54 11.35
C LEU A 21 9.89 -15.05 11.52
N THR A 22 9.15 -15.60 12.48
CA THR A 22 9.12 -17.05 12.73
C THR A 22 8.36 -17.74 11.61
N PRO A 23 8.94 -18.73 10.90
CA PRO A 23 8.22 -19.46 9.88
C PRO A 23 6.98 -20.15 10.42
N VAL A 24 5.87 -19.97 9.75
CA VAL A 24 4.57 -20.58 10.08
C VAL A 24 3.90 -21.12 8.81
N PRO A 25 3.11 -22.20 8.90
CA PRO A 25 2.32 -22.70 7.77
C PRO A 25 1.23 -21.70 7.36
N VAL A 26 0.88 -21.68 6.07
CA VAL A 26 -0.12 -20.74 5.52
C VAL A 26 -1.49 -20.92 6.19
N GLU A 27 -1.82 -22.15 6.58
CA GLU A 27 -3.07 -22.49 7.25
C GLU A 27 -3.25 -21.82 8.62
N GLU A 28 -2.15 -21.38 9.23
CA GLU A 28 -2.15 -20.71 10.54
C GLU A 28 -2.18 -19.15 10.41
N TYR A 29 -2.04 -18.60 9.20
CA TYR A 29 -1.96 -17.15 8.99
C TYR A 29 -3.16 -16.40 9.59
N GLY A 30 -4.37 -16.89 9.39
CA GLY A 30 -5.60 -16.26 9.88
C GLY A 30 -5.64 -16.14 11.41
N GLU A 31 -5.35 -17.23 12.13
CA GLU A 31 -5.38 -17.28 13.60
C GLU A 31 -4.32 -16.35 14.21
N ILE A 32 -3.10 -16.40 13.67
CA ILE A 32 -1.99 -15.54 14.11
C ILE A 32 -2.32 -14.07 13.84
N THR A 33 -2.85 -13.77 12.66
CA THR A 33 -3.26 -12.41 12.29
C THR A 33 -4.30 -11.85 13.25
N GLU A 34 -5.37 -12.60 13.54
CA GLU A 34 -6.40 -12.17 14.49
C GLU A 34 -5.84 -11.89 15.89
N SER A 35 -4.84 -12.66 16.30
CA SER A 35 -4.19 -12.49 17.60
C SER A 35 -3.32 -11.25 17.63
N LEU A 36 -2.50 -11.04 16.60
CA LEU A 36 -1.58 -9.90 16.51
C LEU A 36 -2.28 -8.56 16.34
N LEU A 37 -3.37 -8.51 15.57
CA LEU A 37 -4.13 -7.26 15.34
C LEU A 37 -4.88 -6.76 16.59
N LYS A 38 -4.97 -7.55 17.66
CA LYS A 38 -5.54 -7.16 18.95
C LYS A 38 -4.55 -6.49 19.89
N ILE A 39 -3.25 -6.55 19.57
CA ILE A 39 -2.17 -6.06 20.43
C ILE A 39 -1.93 -4.57 20.16
N ASP A 40 -1.85 -3.78 21.24
CA ASP A 40 -1.37 -2.40 21.17
C ASP A 40 0.14 -2.38 21.45
N PHE A 41 0.93 -2.46 20.41
CA PHE A 41 2.41 -2.51 20.52
C PHE A 41 3.00 -1.27 21.19
N GLY A 42 2.31 -0.14 21.10
CA GLY A 42 2.72 1.08 21.82
C GLY A 42 2.59 0.92 23.31
N LYS A 43 1.44 0.42 23.81
CA LYS A 43 1.19 0.26 25.24
C LYS A 43 1.85 -0.97 25.83
N ASP A 44 1.79 -2.11 25.11
CA ASP A 44 2.21 -3.38 25.64
C ASP A 44 3.73 -3.61 25.53
N PHE A 45 4.38 -3.02 24.50
CA PHE A 45 5.80 -3.23 24.19
C PHE A 45 6.62 -1.93 24.07
N GLY A 46 5.99 -0.77 24.23
CA GLY A 46 6.67 0.52 24.18
C GLY A 46 7.13 0.95 22.79
N VAL A 47 6.57 0.37 21.73
CA VAL A 47 6.88 0.78 20.33
C VAL A 47 6.44 2.23 20.15
N ARG A 48 7.30 3.04 19.50
CA ARG A 48 7.03 4.43 19.16
C ARG A 48 7.48 4.73 17.75
N PHE A 49 6.62 5.43 17.03
CA PHE A 49 6.93 5.98 15.72
C PHE A 49 6.79 7.49 15.72
N THR A 50 7.49 8.17 14.84
CA THR A 50 7.48 9.64 14.80
C THR A 50 6.33 10.18 13.95
N CYS A 51 5.75 9.38 13.07
CA CYS A 51 4.65 9.81 12.22
C CYS A 51 3.68 8.64 11.93
N PRO A 52 2.44 8.69 12.44
CA PRO A 52 1.97 9.64 13.44
C PRO A 52 2.61 9.39 14.82
N ASP A 53 2.90 10.46 15.57
CA ASP A 53 3.33 10.34 16.96
C ASP A 53 2.12 9.93 17.81
N SER A 54 2.14 8.70 18.32
CA SER A 54 1.05 8.12 19.10
C SER A 54 1.60 7.18 20.17
N GLU A 55 0.96 7.19 21.33
CA GLU A 55 1.21 6.21 22.39
C GLU A 55 0.63 4.83 22.07
N SER A 56 -0.35 4.78 21.17
CA SER A 56 -0.98 3.54 20.70
C SER A 56 -0.48 3.19 19.31
N VAL A 57 0.04 1.99 19.14
CA VAL A 57 0.52 1.44 17.86
C VAL A 57 -0.19 0.13 17.61
N MET A 58 -1.21 0.17 16.75
CA MET A 58 -1.96 -1.01 16.32
C MET A 58 -1.50 -1.42 14.90
N GLY A 59 -1.41 -2.73 14.66
CA GLY A 59 -1.21 -3.23 13.30
C GLY A 59 -2.49 -3.07 12.46
N GLU A 60 -2.34 -2.71 11.20
CA GLU A 60 -3.44 -2.70 10.22
C GLU A 60 -3.45 -3.99 9.39
N GLN A 61 -2.28 -4.64 9.26
CA GLN A 61 -2.10 -5.85 8.48
C GLN A 61 -0.91 -6.66 8.98
N VAL A 62 -0.86 -7.93 8.56
CA VAL A 62 0.21 -8.87 8.93
C VAL A 62 0.85 -9.46 7.69
N GLY A 63 2.17 -9.46 7.64
CA GLY A 63 2.97 -10.09 6.61
C GLY A 63 3.85 -11.19 7.20
N PHE A 64 3.91 -12.34 6.54
CA PHE A 64 4.67 -13.51 6.96
C PHE A 64 5.92 -13.63 6.10
N ILE A 65 7.10 -13.48 6.70
CA ILE A 65 8.37 -13.60 5.99
C ILE A 65 8.61 -15.07 5.66
N LEU A 66 8.86 -15.34 4.38
CA LEU A 66 9.08 -16.69 3.91
C LEU A 66 10.49 -17.17 4.32
N PRO A 67 10.64 -18.48 4.63
CA PRO A 67 11.95 -19.07 4.85
C PRO A 67 12.87 -18.84 3.65
N GLU A 68 14.14 -18.62 3.94
CA GLU A 68 15.13 -18.47 2.89
C GLU A 68 15.46 -19.82 2.27
N SER A 69 15.52 -19.84 0.94
CA SER A 69 16.00 -20.97 0.15
C SER A 69 17.19 -20.51 -0.70
N GLU A 70 18.16 -21.36 -0.88
CA GLU A 70 19.36 -21.04 -1.66
C GLU A 70 18.97 -20.68 -3.11
N GLY A 71 19.43 -19.51 -3.57
CA GLY A 71 19.16 -19.00 -4.91
C GLY A 71 17.76 -18.37 -5.11
N GLU A 72 16.92 -18.32 -4.08
CA GLU A 72 15.64 -17.64 -4.14
C GLU A 72 15.73 -16.19 -3.62
N LEU A 73 14.90 -15.33 -4.20
CA LEU A 73 14.74 -13.96 -3.69
C LEU A 73 14.01 -13.97 -2.35
N PRO A 74 14.32 -13.02 -1.43
CA PRO A 74 13.56 -12.82 -0.23
C PRO A 74 12.07 -12.68 -0.53
N GLY A 75 11.22 -13.29 0.28
CA GLY A 75 9.78 -13.33 0.03
C GLY A 75 8.95 -12.99 1.25
N ILE A 76 7.77 -12.41 1.00
CA ILE A 76 6.76 -12.13 2.00
C ILE A 76 5.38 -12.53 1.48
N ASN A 77 4.57 -13.15 2.33
CA ASN A 77 3.15 -13.35 2.10
C ASN A 77 2.34 -12.45 3.03
N MET A 78 1.39 -11.72 2.49
CA MET A 78 0.36 -11.07 3.31
C MET A 78 -0.61 -12.11 3.83
N SER A 79 -1.30 -11.82 4.92
CA SER A 79 -2.23 -12.73 5.60
C SER A 79 -3.32 -13.31 4.67
N GLY A 80 -3.86 -12.50 3.77
CA GLY A 80 -4.85 -12.91 2.76
C GLY A 80 -4.24 -13.28 1.40
N LEU A 81 -2.92 -13.38 1.30
CA LEU A 81 -2.16 -13.61 0.06
C LEU A 81 -2.34 -12.52 -1.02
N GLU A 82 -2.87 -11.37 -0.65
CA GLU A 82 -3.01 -10.19 -1.49
C GLU A 82 -1.67 -9.47 -1.69
N PHE A 83 -1.62 -8.55 -2.65
CA PHE A 83 -0.51 -7.62 -2.81
C PHE A 83 -0.68 -6.40 -1.90
N CYS A 84 0.37 -6.04 -1.17
CA CYS A 84 0.45 -4.78 -0.43
C CYS A 84 1.75 -4.03 -0.71
N GLY A 85 1.67 -2.89 -1.40
CA GLY A 85 2.84 -2.08 -1.76
C GLY A 85 3.55 -1.49 -0.55
N ASN A 86 2.83 -1.07 0.50
CA ASN A 86 3.41 -0.57 1.74
C ASN A 86 4.20 -1.65 2.48
N ALA A 87 3.60 -2.85 2.65
CA ALA A 87 4.27 -3.98 3.28
C ALA A 87 5.49 -4.44 2.46
N SER A 88 5.35 -4.55 1.13
CA SER A 88 6.45 -4.96 0.25
C SER A 88 7.63 -3.99 0.32
N ARG A 89 7.36 -2.67 0.35
CA ARG A 89 8.39 -1.63 0.51
C ARG A 89 9.09 -1.71 1.85
N ALA A 90 8.34 -1.87 2.94
CA ALA A 90 8.89 -2.01 4.27
C ALA A 90 9.68 -3.33 4.44
N PHE A 91 9.22 -4.40 3.84
CA PHE A 91 9.94 -5.67 3.82
C PHE A 91 11.27 -5.58 3.08
N ALA A 92 11.29 -4.96 1.89
CA ALA A 92 12.53 -4.73 1.16
C ALA A 92 13.54 -3.89 1.97
N TYR A 93 13.06 -2.85 2.66
CA TYR A 93 13.86 -2.05 3.57
C TYR A 93 14.44 -2.91 4.70
N TYR A 94 13.63 -3.72 5.38
CA TYR A 94 14.08 -4.61 6.43
C TYR A 94 15.18 -5.58 5.95
N GLN A 95 14.98 -6.20 4.79
CA GLN A 95 15.94 -7.14 4.21
C GLN A 95 17.28 -6.48 3.86
N ALA A 96 17.26 -5.28 3.29
CA ALA A 96 18.47 -4.56 2.91
C ALA A 96 19.14 -3.89 4.12
N ALA A 97 18.42 -2.99 4.82
CA ALA A 97 18.99 -2.14 5.85
C ALA A 97 19.32 -2.90 7.15
N CYS A 98 18.50 -3.90 7.55
CA CYS A 98 18.68 -4.62 8.79
C CYS A 98 19.44 -5.96 8.62
N LEU A 99 19.25 -6.64 7.48
CA LEU A 99 19.87 -7.94 7.22
C LEU A 99 21.02 -7.91 6.21
N GLY A 100 21.33 -6.73 5.64
CA GLY A 100 22.46 -6.53 4.75
C GLY A 100 22.36 -7.28 3.40
N LYS A 101 21.14 -7.53 2.92
CA LYS A 101 20.92 -8.28 1.66
C LYS A 101 20.85 -7.39 0.43
N GLY A 102 20.92 -6.09 0.60
CA GLY A 102 20.93 -5.14 -0.50
C GLY A 102 22.21 -5.21 -1.33
N THR A 103 22.10 -4.92 -2.61
CA THR A 103 23.26 -4.71 -3.48
C THR A 103 23.55 -3.22 -3.52
N PRO A 104 24.77 -2.79 -3.11
CA PRO A 104 25.13 -1.38 -3.08
C PRO A 104 25.09 -0.72 -4.47
N LEU A 105 24.59 0.51 -4.49
CA LEU A 105 24.61 1.43 -5.63
C LEU A 105 25.46 2.68 -5.28
N GLU A 106 25.70 3.53 -6.26
CA GLU A 106 26.34 4.81 -6.02
C GLU A 106 25.51 5.68 -5.06
N GLY A 107 26.19 6.51 -4.25
CA GLY A 107 25.53 7.42 -3.29
C GLY A 107 25.09 6.78 -1.97
N GLY A 108 25.39 5.49 -1.72
CA GLY A 108 25.04 4.82 -0.48
C GLY A 108 23.60 4.29 -0.44
N VAL A 109 22.94 4.25 -1.57
CA VAL A 109 21.68 3.58 -1.78
C VAL A 109 21.92 2.10 -2.09
N GLU A 110 21.00 1.23 -1.72
CA GLU A 110 21.04 -0.20 -2.05
C GLU A 110 19.86 -0.57 -2.94
N THR A 111 19.99 -1.63 -3.73
CA THR A 111 18.88 -2.22 -4.47
C THR A 111 18.65 -3.66 -4.05
N LEU A 112 17.39 -4.08 -4.06
CA LEU A 112 16.99 -5.44 -3.72
C LEU A 112 15.76 -5.83 -4.52
N SER A 113 15.76 -7.05 -5.07
CA SER A 113 14.55 -7.65 -5.64
C SER A 113 13.92 -8.59 -4.63
N ILE A 114 12.59 -8.53 -4.51
CA ILE A 114 11.81 -9.35 -3.58
C ILE A 114 10.65 -10.05 -4.27
N ARG A 115 10.14 -11.11 -3.66
CA ARG A 115 8.86 -11.73 -4.01
C ARG A 115 7.81 -11.33 -2.98
N THR A 116 6.59 -11.10 -3.43
CA THR A 116 5.45 -10.79 -2.56
C THR A 116 4.21 -11.54 -3.04
N SER A 117 3.34 -11.93 -2.11
CA SER A 117 2.03 -12.45 -2.47
C SER A 117 1.25 -11.46 -3.35
N GLY A 118 0.33 -11.95 -4.15
CA GLY A 118 -0.51 -11.14 -5.03
C GLY A 118 0.23 -10.48 -6.21
N CYS A 119 1.53 -10.75 -6.39
CA CYS A 119 2.30 -10.26 -7.54
C CYS A 119 3.03 -11.42 -8.22
N SER A 120 2.83 -11.58 -9.53
CA SER A 120 3.36 -12.72 -10.30
C SER A 120 4.84 -12.60 -10.69
N HIS A 121 5.44 -11.41 -10.49
CA HIS A 121 6.83 -11.14 -10.83
C HIS A 121 7.55 -10.46 -9.67
N PRO A 122 8.88 -10.61 -9.57
CA PRO A 122 9.66 -9.91 -8.55
C PRO A 122 9.55 -8.40 -8.68
N LEU A 123 9.53 -7.72 -7.54
CA LEU A 123 9.55 -6.27 -7.47
C LEU A 123 10.94 -5.79 -7.07
N THR A 124 11.43 -4.75 -7.70
CA THR A 124 12.69 -4.11 -7.37
C THR A 124 12.47 -2.92 -6.44
N ALA A 125 13.25 -2.86 -5.37
CA ALA A 125 13.27 -1.75 -4.43
C ALA A 125 14.63 -1.06 -4.43
N ARG A 126 14.63 0.24 -4.07
CA ARG A 126 15.81 1.06 -3.80
C ARG A 126 15.70 1.57 -2.36
N ILE A 127 16.75 1.40 -1.60
CA ILE A 127 16.77 1.64 -0.15
C ILE A 127 17.83 2.67 0.19
N ASP A 128 17.46 3.75 0.85
CA ASP A 128 18.37 4.67 1.55
C ASP A 128 18.20 4.46 3.06
N ALA A 129 19.03 3.58 3.62
CA ALA A 129 18.98 3.26 5.03
C ALA A 129 19.33 4.45 5.94
N LYS A 130 20.12 5.43 5.45
CA LYS A 130 20.48 6.63 6.23
C LYS A 130 19.32 7.61 6.33
N ALA A 131 18.49 7.66 5.29
CA ALA A 131 17.30 8.52 5.25
C ALA A 131 16.05 7.82 5.80
N ASN A 132 16.10 6.56 6.21
CA ASN A 132 14.94 5.73 6.53
C ASN A 132 13.91 5.76 5.40
N PHE A 133 14.38 5.61 4.18
CA PHE A 133 13.57 5.79 2.98
C PHE A 133 13.71 4.60 2.04
N ALA A 134 12.61 4.17 1.47
CA ALA A 134 12.63 3.17 0.42
C ALA A 134 11.62 3.50 -0.68
N GLU A 135 12.00 3.11 -1.89
CA GLU A 135 11.18 3.10 -3.09
C GLU A 135 10.97 1.66 -3.53
N ILE A 136 9.79 1.33 -4.02
CA ILE A 136 9.50 0.03 -4.62
C ILE A 136 8.76 0.20 -5.94
N GLN A 137 9.11 -0.62 -6.92
CA GLN A 137 8.35 -0.73 -8.16
C GLN A 137 6.95 -1.26 -7.86
N MET A 138 5.94 -0.65 -8.48
CA MET A 138 4.54 -1.05 -8.34
C MET A 138 4.09 -1.80 -9.61
N PRO A 139 3.18 -2.79 -9.47
CA PRO A 139 2.52 -3.36 -10.64
C PRO A 139 1.80 -2.29 -11.45
N LEU A 140 1.80 -2.45 -12.77
CA LEU A 140 1.00 -1.60 -13.65
C LEU A 140 -0.48 -2.02 -13.61
N PRO A 141 -1.43 -1.10 -13.84
CA PRO A 141 -2.83 -1.43 -13.96
C PRO A 141 -3.10 -2.51 -15.02
N VAL A 142 -3.98 -3.46 -14.69
CA VAL A 142 -4.41 -4.51 -15.62
C VAL A 142 -5.61 -4.09 -16.45
N ASN A 143 -6.40 -3.13 -15.95
CA ASN A 143 -7.55 -2.59 -16.69
C ASN A 143 -7.85 -1.15 -16.25
N ILE A 144 -8.48 -0.39 -17.15
CA ILE A 144 -8.90 1.00 -16.93
C ILE A 144 -10.33 1.15 -17.44
N THR A 145 -11.24 1.56 -16.55
CA THR A 145 -12.62 1.87 -16.93
C THR A 145 -12.89 3.34 -16.68
N LYS A 146 -13.43 4.02 -17.70
CA LYS A 146 -13.79 5.44 -17.62
C LYS A 146 -15.25 5.60 -17.23
N PHE A 147 -15.49 6.57 -16.35
CA PHE A 147 -16.81 7.08 -15.96
C PHE A 147 -16.83 8.59 -16.18
N SER A 148 -18.03 9.15 -16.38
CA SER A 148 -18.21 10.59 -16.26
C SER A 148 -18.67 10.99 -14.85
N GLY A 149 -18.41 12.23 -14.45
CA GLY A 149 -18.92 12.77 -13.20
C GLY A 149 -20.47 12.75 -13.14
N GLU A 150 -21.15 12.85 -14.28
CA GLU A 150 -22.61 12.73 -14.39
C GLU A 150 -23.09 11.31 -14.12
N GLU A 151 -22.46 10.29 -14.73
CA GLU A 151 -22.77 8.86 -14.46
C GLU A 151 -22.61 8.51 -12.98
N LEU A 152 -21.64 9.10 -12.29
CA LEU A 152 -21.40 8.89 -10.87
C LEU A 152 -22.29 9.77 -9.95
N GLY A 153 -23.11 10.65 -10.53
CA GLY A 153 -23.96 11.57 -9.79
C GLY A 153 -23.20 12.68 -9.06
N LEU A 154 -21.99 13.02 -9.52
CA LEU A 154 -21.07 13.98 -8.88
C LEU A 154 -21.08 15.37 -9.52
N ALA A 155 -21.76 15.56 -10.66
CA ALA A 155 -21.75 16.82 -11.41
C ALA A 155 -22.26 18.03 -10.61
N HIS A 156 -23.09 17.80 -9.59
CA HIS A 156 -23.59 18.87 -8.70
C HIS A 156 -22.54 19.32 -7.66
N GLU A 157 -21.58 18.47 -7.31
CA GLU A 157 -20.49 18.81 -6.38
C GLU A 157 -19.29 19.42 -7.12
N ASN A 158 -18.93 18.84 -8.25
CA ASN A 158 -17.86 19.33 -9.10
C ASN A 158 -18.28 19.29 -10.57
N PRO A 159 -18.81 20.40 -11.12
CA PRO A 159 -19.21 20.48 -12.54
C PRO A 159 -18.04 20.27 -13.53
N ASN A 160 -16.82 20.46 -13.07
CA ASN A 160 -15.60 20.29 -13.88
C ASN A 160 -15.07 18.84 -13.86
N LEU A 161 -15.68 17.95 -13.10
CA LEU A 161 -15.32 16.53 -13.04
C LEU A 161 -15.87 15.81 -14.26
N ILE A 162 -15.18 15.92 -15.39
CA ILE A 162 -15.62 15.32 -16.66
C ILE A 162 -15.30 13.84 -16.67
N ASP A 163 -14.07 13.47 -16.36
CA ASP A 163 -13.52 12.12 -16.46
C ASP A 163 -13.12 11.59 -15.08
N CYS A 164 -13.63 10.42 -14.74
CA CYS A 164 -13.25 9.64 -13.57
C CYS A 164 -12.75 8.29 -14.04
N PHE A 165 -11.70 7.79 -13.43
CA PHE A 165 -11.09 6.52 -13.85
C PHE A 165 -11.14 5.51 -12.71
N LEU A 166 -11.67 4.33 -13.02
CA LEU A 166 -11.50 3.13 -12.21
C LEU A 166 -10.26 2.41 -12.71
N ILE A 167 -9.27 2.30 -11.87
CA ILE A 167 -7.97 1.67 -12.14
C ILE A 167 -7.94 0.34 -11.43
N ASP A 168 -7.83 -0.74 -12.19
CA ASP A 168 -7.69 -2.09 -11.66
C ASP A 168 -6.21 -2.43 -11.48
N MET A 169 -5.81 -2.67 -10.22
CA MET A 169 -4.43 -2.94 -9.81
C MET A 169 -4.17 -4.43 -9.54
N ASP A 170 -4.99 -5.32 -10.12
CA ASP A 170 -4.93 -6.77 -9.88
C ASP A 170 -5.19 -7.13 -8.39
N GLY A 171 -6.45 -7.43 -8.10
CA GLY A 171 -6.95 -7.73 -6.75
C GLY A 171 -7.68 -6.59 -6.05
N ILE A 172 -7.44 -5.34 -6.44
CA ILE A 172 -8.18 -4.19 -5.96
C ILE A 172 -8.37 -3.14 -7.06
N SER A 173 -9.57 -2.60 -7.19
CA SER A 173 -9.85 -1.51 -8.13
C SER A 173 -10.07 -0.19 -7.40
N HIS A 174 -9.44 0.87 -7.87
CA HIS A 174 -9.51 2.20 -7.28
C HIS A 174 -10.17 3.21 -8.20
N LEU A 175 -11.28 3.82 -7.76
CA LEU A 175 -11.90 4.96 -8.42
C LEU A 175 -11.19 6.25 -7.98
N ILE A 176 -10.66 6.98 -8.95
CA ILE A 176 -9.91 8.21 -8.71
C ILE A 176 -10.83 9.42 -8.91
N LEU A 177 -10.96 10.25 -7.88
CA LEU A 177 -11.85 11.40 -7.85
C LEU A 177 -11.12 12.66 -7.37
N ASP A 178 -11.09 13.67 -8.22
CA ASP A 178 -10.48 14.96 -7.91
C ASP A 178 -11.52 15.95 -7.35
N ASN A 179 -11.17 16.63 -6.26
CA ASN A 179 -11.94 17.72 -5.64
C ASN A 179 -13.38 17.30 -5.26
N ILE A 180 -13.52 16.08 -4.78
CA ILE A 180 -14.75 15.54 -4.18
C ILE A 180 -14.49 15.25 -2.71
N THR A 181 -15.33 15.75 -1.82
CA THR A 181 -15.20 15.51 -0.38
C THR A 181 -15.53 14.06 -0.03
N ALA A 182 -14.64 13.40 0.70
CA ALA A 182 -14.82 12.02 1.13
C ALA A 182 -15.94 11.86 2.17
N SER A 183 -16.79 10.83 2.00
CA SER A 183 -17.71 10.37 3.03
C SER A 183 -18.13 8.92 2.78
N LEU A 184 -18.49 8.18 3.85
CA LEU A 184 -18.96 6.79 3.72
C LEU A 184 -20.26 6.69 2.92
N GLU A 185 -21.18 7.66 3.07
CA GLU A 185 -22.41 7.68 2.30
C GLU A 185 -22.12 7.79 0.79
N LYS A 186 -21.24 8.72 0.42
CA LYS A 186 -20.81 8.91 -0.96
C LYS A 186 -20.10 7.68 -1.50
N PHE A 187 -19.18 7.12 -0.71
CA PHE A 187 -18.50 5.87 -1.05
C PHE A 187 -19.50 4.75 -1.37
N ALA A 188 -20.53 4.56 -0.53
CA ALA A 188 -21.53 3.52 -0.74
C ALA A 188 -22.32 3.72 -2.04
N LYS A 189 -22.69 4.98 -2.39
CA LYS A 189 -23.35 5.33 -3.65
C LYS A 189 -22.43 5.05 -4.84
N LEU A 190 -21.18 5.46 -4.79
CA LEU A 190 -20.19 5.24 -5.84
C LEU A 190 -19.92 3.75 -6.07
N ARG A 191 -19.76 2.97 -4.99
CA ARG A 191 -19.60 1.52 -5.09
C ARG A 191 -20.78 0.89 -5.82
N LYS A 192 -22.02 1.29 -5.50
CA LYS A 192 -23.20 0.79 -6.19
C LYS A 192 -23.15 1.08 -7.69
N HIS A 193 -22.84 2.32 -8.10
CA HIS A 193 -22.74 2.69 -9.51
C HIS A 193 -21.66 1.91 -10.26
N VAL A 194 -20.49 1.78 -9.62
CA VAL A 194 -19.39 1.01 -10.20
C VAL A 194 -19.77 -0.46 -10.36
N TYR A 195 -20.42 -1.06 -9.36
CA TYR A 195 -20.84 -2.46 -9.42
C TYR A 195 -21.95 -2.71 -10.47
N GLU A 196 -22.81 -1.75 -10.70
CA GLU A 196 -23.83 -1.83 -11.78
C GLU A 196 -23.19 -1.89 -13.17
N LYS A 197 -22.06 -1.21 -13.38
CA LYS A 197 -21.33 -1.17 -14.67
C LYS A 197 -20.28 -2.27 -14.81
N CYS A 198 -19.52 -2.54 -13.76
CA CYS A 198 -18.33 -3.42 -13.81
C CYS A 198 -18.54 -4.78 -13.16
N GLY A 199 -19.68 -5.00 -12.49
CA GLY A 199 -19.89 -6.17 -11.65
C GLY A 199 -19.30 -6.01 -10.25
N SER A 200 -19.46 -7.02 -9.42
CA SER A 200 -18.94 -7.04 -8.05
C SER A 200 -17.43 -7.21 -8.05
N LEU A 201 -16.72 -6.40 -7.29
CA LEU A 201 -15.26 -6.42 -7.10
C LEU A 201 -14.92 -7.03 -5.73
N ASP A 202 -13.81 -7.74 -5.62
CA ASP A 202 -13.34 -8.35 -4.35
C ASP A 202 -12.87 -7.29 -3.37
N ALA A 203 -12.15 -6.28 -3.88
CA ALA A 203 -11.82 -5.08 -3.14
C ALA A 203 -12.04 -3.84 -4.02
N PHE A 204 -12.56 -2.79 -3.41
CA PHE A 204 -12.86 -1.54 -4.09
C PHE A 204 -12.48 -0.35 -3.22
N GLY A 205 -11.69 0.56 -3.78
CA GLY A 205 -11.30 1.80 -3.14
C GLY A 205 -11.80 3.03 -3.90
N VAL A 206 -12.03 4.12 -3.18
CA VAL A 206 -12.19 5.45 -3.76
C VAL A 206 -11.09 6.34 -3.21
N MET A 207 -10.31 6.91 -4.10
CA MET A 207 -9.24 7.84 -3.79
C MET A 207 -9.77 9.26 -3.99
N PHE A 208 -10.19 9.90 -2.92
CA PHE A 208 -10.64 11.29 -2.92
C PHE A 208 -9.43 12.22 -2.82
N ILE A 209 -9.18 13.01 -3.86
CA ILE A 209 -7.98 13.84 -3.97
C ILE A 209 -8.36 15.32 -3.96
N ASP A 210 -7.86 16.06 -2.98
CA ASP A 210 -7.83 17.51 -3.03
C ASP A 210 -6.59 17.95 -3.83
N ARG A 211 -6.82 18.49 -5.02
CA ARG A 211 -5.77 18.90 -5.96
C ARG A 211 -4.99 20.13 -5.51
N GLU A 212 -5.56 20.97 -4.67
CA GLU A 212 -4.87 22.18 -4.19
C GLU A 212 -3.82 21.83 -3.14
N SER A 213 -4.15 20.85 -2.30
CA SER A 213 -3.28 20.44 -1.20
C SER A 213 -2.51 19.15 -1.47
N ASP A 214 -2.74 18.47 -2.60
CA ASP A 214 -2.25 17.11 -2.88
C ASP A 214 -2.59 16.12 -1.74
N PHE A 215 -3.77 16.28 -1.14
CA PHE A 215 -4.23 15.42 -0.07
C PHE A 215 -5.15 14.34 -0.61
N LEU A 216 -4.78 13.08 -0.39
CA LEU A 216 -5.51 11.91 -0.81
C LEU A 216 -6.14 11.25 0.42
N THR A 217 -7.48 11.12 0.41
CA THR A 217 -8.23 10.39 1.44
C THR A 217 -8.68 9.06 0.84
N PRO A 218 -8.08 7.92 1.24
CA PRO A 218 -8.49 6.62 0.75
C PRO A 218 -9.66 6.08 1.57
N VAL A 219 -10.70 5.61 0.89
CA VAL A 219 -11.79 4.83 1.50
C VAL A 219 -11.86 3.49 0.79
N VAL A 220 -11.74 2.39 1.52
CA VAL A 220 -11.60 1.05 0.95
C VAL A 220 -12.64 0.10 1.54
N TYR A 221 -13.19 -0.74 0.68
CA TYR A 221 -14.07 -1.85 1.00
C TYR A 221 -13.41 -3.17 0.59
N VAL A 222 -13.42 -4.14 1.48
CA VAL A 222 -12.97 -5.52 1.24
C VAL A 222 -14.17 -6.45 1.43
N ARG A 223 -14.50 -7.21 0.38
CA ARG A 223 -15.71 -8.05 0.35
C ARG A 223 -15.66 -9.19 1.36
N ASP A 224 -14.56 -9.89 1.46
CA ASP A 224 -14.43 -11.10 2.29
C ASP A 224 -14.67 -10.84 3.77
N VAL A 225 -14.29 -9.66 4.24
CA VAL A 225 -14.54 -9.21 5.62
C VAL A 225 -15.72 -8.25 5.74
N ASN A 226 -16.34 -7.87 4.60
CA ASN A 226 -17.47 -6.95 4.50
C ASN A 226 -17.28 -5.64 5.29
N THR A 227 -16.08 -5.08 5.25
CA THR A 227 -15.72 -3.85 5.96
C THR A 227 -15.47 -2.70 5.01
N THR A 228 -15.83 -1.49 5.44
CA THR A 228 -15.51 -0.23 4.75
C THR A 228 -14.90 0.72 5.77
N TYR A 229 -13.73 1.27 5.46
CA TYR A 229 -13.03 2.17 6.37
C TYR A 229 -12.19 3.21 5.62
N PHE A 230 -11.89 4.30 6.32
CA PHE A 230 -10.87 5.25 5.90
C PHE A 230 -9.51 4.68 6.24
N GLU A 231 -8.66 4.50 5.24
CA GLU A 231 -7.27 4.08 5.48
C GLU A 231 -6.39 5.27 5.87
N GLY A 232 -5.39 4.99 6.70
CA GLY A 232 -4.35 5.96 7.02
C GLY A 232 -3.49 6.29 5.80
N SER A 233 -3.21 5.26 4.97
CA SER A 233 -2.42 5.39 3.74
C SER A 233 -2.65 4.18 2.83
N CYS A 234 -2.83 4.42 1.53
CA CYS A 234 -3.08 3.39 0.52
C CYS A 234 -2.04 3.42 -0.59
N ALA A 235 -1.17 2.43 -0.65
CA ALA A 235 -0.10 2.35 -1.65
C ALA A 235 -0.62 2.12 -3.07
N SER A 236 -1.49 1.12 -3.27
CA SER A 236 -2.07 0.81 -4.59
C SER A 236 -2.97 1.94 -5.10
N GLY A 237 -3.77 2.56 -4.21
CA GLY A 237 -4.57 3.73 -4.54
C GLY A 237 -3.72 4.95 -4.93
N THR A 238 -2.58 5.15 -4.25
CA THR A 238 -1.63 6.21 -4.59
C THR A 238 -0.97 5.97 -5.95
N ALA A 239 -0.58 4.73 -6.25
CA ALA A 239 -0.05 4.36 -7.56
C ALA A 239 -1.10 4.55 -8.67
N ALA A 240 -2.36 4.17 -8.42
CA ALA A 240 -3.48 4.39 -9.34
C ALA A 240 -3.73 5.89 -9.60
N ALA A 241 -3.66 6.73 -8.56
CA ALA A 241 -3.78 8.18 -8.69
C ALA A 241 -2.64 8.79 -9.51
N ALA A 242 -1.41 8.33 -9.27
CA ALA A 242 -0.24 8.75 -10.06
C ALA A 242 -0.37 8.32 -11.52
N PHE A 243 -0.86 7.10 -11.77
CA PHE A 243 -1.13 6.61 -13.12
C PHE A 243 -2.09 7.54 -13.86
N VAL A 244 -3.22 7.91 -13.25
CA VAL A 244 -4.20 8.84 -13.87
C VAL A 244 -3.56 10.19 -14.17
N ARG A 245 -2.79 10.76 -13.22
CA ARG A 245 -2.05 12.01 -13.46
C ARG A 245 -1.02 11.90 -14.59
N GLY A 246 -0.42 10.72 -14.75
CA GLY A 246 0.55 10.43 -15.80
C GLY A 246 -0.05 10.26 -17.18
N MET A 247 -1.32 9.86 -17.28
CA MET A 247 -1.99 9.67 -18.57
C MET A 247 -1.96 10.97 -19.42
N GLU A 248 -2.09 12.12 -18.78
CA GLU A 248 -2.13 13.44 -19.42
C GLU A 248 -0.74 14.00 -19.74
N LYS A 249 0.34 13.34 -19.30
CA LYS A 249 1.71 13.83 -19.50
C LYS A 249 2.28 13.37 -20.85
N TYR A 250 3.29 14.09 -21.35
CA TYR A 250 4.12 13.64 -22.46
C TYR A 250 5.08 12.53 -22.00
N ASP A 251 5.86 11.97 -22.93
CA ASP A 251 6.94 11.03 -22.57
C ASP A 251 7.96 11.73 -21.65
N GLY A 252 8.41 11.02 -20.64
CA GLY A 252 9.31 11.54 -19.61
C GLY A 252 9.07 10.91 -18.24
N GLU A 253 9.79 11.42 -17.25
CA GLU A 253 9.68 11.00 -15.87
C GLU A 253 9.00 12.09 -15.03
N TYR A 254 8.06 11.72 -14.19
CA TYR A 254 7.26 12.64 -13.37
C TYR A 254 7.09 12.11 -11.97
N SER A 255 7.33 12.97 -10.98
CA SER A 255 7.10 12.65 -9.57
C SER A 255 5.87 13.38 -9.04
N PHE A 256 5.11 12.70 -8.19
CA PHE A 256 3.95 13.24 -7.50
C PHE A 256 4.06 12.98 -6.01
N THR A 257 3.54 13.91 -5.23
CA THR A 257 3.43 13.79 -3.78
C THR A 257 1.96 13.63 -3.42
N PHE A 258 1.64 12.68 -2.54
CA PHE A 258 0.31 12.49 -2.00
C PHE A 258 0.39 12.47 -0.48
N ARG A 259 -0.10 13.55 0.15
CA ARG A 259 -0.31 13.56 1.60
C ARG A 259 -1.56 12.76 1.92
N GLN A 260 -1.49 11.94 2.95
CA GLN A 260 -2.59 11.07 3.38
C GLN A 260 -2.78 11.19 4.90
N PRO A 261 -3.89 10.71 5.49
CA PRO A 261 -4.18 10.91 6.91
C PRO A 261 -3.05 10.52 7.87
N ALA A 262 -2.31 9.44 7.58
CA ALA A 262 -1.26 8.95 8.47
C ALA A 262 0.16 9.10 7.91
N GLY A 263 0.36 9.71 6.74
CA GLY A 263 1.70 9.93 6.21
C GLY A 263 1.71 10.48 4.79
N THR A 264 2.90 10.57 4.22
CA THR A 264 3.11 11.04 2.84
C THR A 264 3.75 9.95 2.01
N LEU A 265 3.16 9.68 0.85
CA LEU A 265 3.73 8.80 -0.16
C LEU A 265 4.11 9.61 -1.39
N TYR A 266 5.22 9.22 -1.99
CA TYR A 266 5.72 9.78 -3.24
C TYR A 266 5.62 8.72 -4.32
N THR A 267 5.34 9.14 -5.53
CA THR A 267 5.33 8.24 -6.69
C THR A 267 6.15 8.85 -7.80
N THR A 268 6.83 8.00 -8.53
CA THR A 268 7.46 8.37 -9.80
C THR A 268 6.87 7.51 -10.90
N ILE A 269 6.48 8.13 -12.01
CA ILE A 269 6.06 7.43 -13.21
C ILE A 269 7.06 7.70 -14.33
N LYS A 270 7.29 6.69 -15.16
CA LYS A 270 8.04 6.83 -16.39
C LYS A 270 7.12 6.53 -17.56
N LYS A 271 6.98 7.52 -18.46
CA LYS A 271 6.16 7.40 -19.66
C LYS A 271 7.06 7.32 -20.89
N GLU A 272 6.86 6.30 -21.71
CA GLU A 272 7.63 6.04 -22.92
C GLU A 272 6.68 5.64 -24.06
N SER A 273 6.89 6.20 -25.24
CA SER A 273 6.07 5.89 -26.43
C SER A 273 4.56 6.07 -26.19
N GLY A 274 4.19 7.07 -25.41
CA GLY A 274 2.80 7.39 -25.07
C GLY A 274 2.17 6.50 -23.99
N GLN A 275 2.90 5.53 -23.42
CA GLN A 275 2.42 4.61 -22.40
C GLN A 275 3.22 4.76 -21.10
N ILE A 276 2.57 4.57 -19.96
CA ILE A 276 3.27 4.49 -18.68
C ILE A 276 3.93 3.12 -18.60
N ALA A 277 5.27 3.13 -18.59
CA ALA A 277 6.10 1.93 -18.56
C ALA A 277 6.44 1.48 -17.14
N GLU A 278 6.56 2.43 -16.20
CA GLU A 278 6.92 2.14 -14.82
C GLU A 278 6.17 3.07 -13.86
N ILE A 279 5.84 2.54 -12.69
CA ILE A 279 5.37 3.27 -11.51
C ILE A 279 6.22 2.81 -10.35
N SER A 280 6.75 3.74 -9.57
CA SER A 280 7.34 3.44 -8.27
C SER A 280 6.64 4.20 -7.16
N LEU A 281 6.66 3.62 -5.97
CA LEU A 281 6.12 4.19 -4.73
C LEU A 281 7.21 4.32 -3.71
N SER A 282 7.33 5.47 -3.08
CA SER A 282 8.36 5.71 -2.07
C SER A 282 7.84 6.48 -0.86
N GLY A 283 8.59 6.45 0.23
CA GLY A 283 8.27 7.16 1.45
C GLY A 283 9.15 6.76 2.61
N LEU A 284 8.99 7.48 3.73
CA LEU A 284 9.67 7.18 4.98
C LEU A 284 9.21 5.84 5.56
N LEU A 285 10.08 5.24 6.37
CA LEU A 285 9.89 3.96 7.03
C LEU A 285 10.47 4.00 8.43
N GLU A 286 9.73 3.43 9.36
CA GLU A 286 10.22 3.19 10.71
C GLU A 286 9.99 1.71 11.06
N LEU A 287 10.91 1.10 11.76
CA LEU A 287 10.81 -0.28 12.22
C LEU A 287 11.03 -0.32 13.74
N SER A 288 10.29 -1.21 14.42
CA SER A 288 10.61 -1.56 15.80
C SER A 288 11.83 -2.47 15.88
N ASP A 289 12.35 -2.67 17.07
CA ASP A 289 13.19 -3.83 17.38
C ASP A 289 12.37 -5.12 17.24
N VAL A 290 13.06 -6.26 17.22
CA VAL A 290 12.41 -7.59 17.24
C VAL A 290 11.72 -7.79 18.58
N ILE A 291 10.46 -8.17 18.52
CA ILE A 291 9.60 -8.44 19.69
C ILE A 291 9.25 -9.92 19.69
N SER A 292 9.46 -10.61 20.81
CA SER A 292 9.02 -12.00 21.00
C SER A 292 7.67 -12.04 21.73
N ILE A 293 6.70 -12.72 21.15
CA ILE A 293 5.33 -12.84 21.67
C ILE A 293 4.99 -14.31 21.88
N GLU A 294 4.27 -14.60 22.95
CA GLU A 294 3.65 -15.91 23.17
C GLU A 294 2.17 -15.85 22.78
N LEU A 295 1.78 -16.65 21.80
CA LEU A 295 0.39 -16.81 21.32
C LEU A 295 -0.24 -18.10 21.80
#